data_8eeb27976ce56a78432bfbd8e52698bc
#
_entry.id   8eeb27976ce56a78432bfbd8e52698bc
#
_cell.length_a   1.000
_cell.length_b   1.000
_cell.length_c   1.000
_cell.angle_alpha   90.00
_cell.angle_beta   90.00
_cell.angle_gamma   90.00
#
_symmetry.space_group_name_H-M   'P 1'
#
loop_
_entity.id
_entity.type
_entity.pdbx_description
1 polymer ?
#
loop_
_entity_poly.entity_id
_entity_poly.type
_entity_poly.pdbx_seq_one_letter_code
_entity_poly.pdbx_strand_id
1 'polypeptide(L)'
;MYAALLSIIYVAFVSLGLPDSLVGAGWPVMHKDLGVPLAFAGIVTMVIASGTILSSLASDRLTRRFGAGLVTATSVGMTAAALIGFSLSDQFWMICLWAIPYGLGAGAVDAALNNYVALHYAARHMNWLHSFWGVGASISPFIMSYALTSGQGWSGAYRTVGLIQVVLTVALVATLPLWRRVNALRAPDAADATPEPAADDAAPLSLARALRIPGVAPVLVAFFAYCALETTAMVWASTYLVTERAVEPATAAAFASLFLLGVTGGRFLAGFVADRIGDRLLIRWGFTTVGLGTVMVLLPLGTDVVALAGLVIAGLGCAPIYPAIIHSTPANFGRENSQAIIGVQMAAAYVGSTLAPPLFGLLSSGVGTWTFPVFLTALAVLGLVMSQRLNAVVDQHRRPEATRATA
;
A
#
# COMPACT_ATOMS: atom_id res chain seq x y z
N MET A 1 -1.81 -12.15 -24.62
CA MET A 1 -1.07 -12.71 -23.46
C MET A 1 -0.76 -11.63 -22.42
N TYR A 2 -0.12 -10.50 -22.77
CA TYR A 2 0.19 -9.41 -21.82
C TYR A 2 -1.05 -8.88 -21.10
N ALA A 3 -2.13 -8.59 -21.83
CA ALA A 3 -3.38 -8.11 -21.23
C ALA A 3 -4.01 -9.14 -20.27
N ALA A 4 -3.99 -10.43 -20.63
CA ALA A 4 -4.51 -11.47 -19.76
C ALA A 4 -3.72 -11.59 -18.46
N LEU A 5 -2.38 -11.49 -18.51
CA LEU A 5 -1.55 -11.49 -17.30
C LEU A 5 -1.83 -10.25 -16.45
N LEU A 6 -1.98 -9.08 -17.05
CA LEU A 6 -2.33 -7.85 -16.34
C LEU A 6 -3.68 -7.95 -15.64
N SER A 7 -4.70 -8.56 -16.29
CA SER A 7 -6.00 -8.80 -15.66
C SER A 7 -5.89 -9.71 -14.44
N ILE A 8 -5.05 -10.75 -14.50
CA ILE A 8 -4.78 -11.64 -13.36
C ILE A 8 -4.12 -10.86 -12.22
N ILE A 9 -3.17 -9.97 -12.54
CA ILE A 9 -2.50 -9.12 -11.56
C ILE A 9 -3.52 -8.17 -10.89
N TYR A 10 -4.43 -7.57 -11.63
CA TYR A 10 -5.49 -6.73 -11.07
C TYR A 10 -6.43 -7.52 -10.15
N VAL A 11 -6.84 -8.72 -10.54
CA VAL A 11 -7.66 -9.60 -9.68
C VAL A 11 -6.90 -10.00 -8.42
N ALA A 12 -5.61 -10.26 -8.51
CA ALA A 12 -4.77 -10.51 -7.35
C ALA A 12 -4.73 -9.31 -6.39
N PHE A 13 -4.75 -8.07 -6.89
CA PHE A 13 -4.81 -6.87 -6.06
C PHE A 13 -6.19 -6.62 -5.42
N VAL A 14 -7.29 -6.93 -6.11
CA VAL A 14 -8.62 -7.00 -5.47
C VAL A 14 -8.58 -7.97 -4.29
N SER A 15 -7.98 -9.11 -4.51
CA SER A 15 -7.81 -10.16 -3.50
C SER A 15 -6.97 -9.72 -2.30
N LEU A 16 -5.94 -8.91 -2.51
CA LEU A 16 -5.16 -8.33 -1.41
C LEU A 16 -5.99 -7.35 -0.58
N GLY A 17 -6.82 -6.54 -1.22
CA GLY A 17 -7.68 -5.58 -0.53
C GLY A 17 -8.81 -6.23 0.27
N LEU A 18 -9.35 -7.36 -0.20
CA LEU A 18 -10.49 -8.01 0.44
C LEU A 18 -10.29 -8.30 1.94
N PRO A 19 -9.17 -8.85 2.43
CA PRO A 19 -9.04 -9.14 3.85
C PRO A 19 -8.65 -7.94 4.71
N ASP A 20 -8.10 -6.86 4.14
CA ASP A 20 -7.51 -5.75 4.89
C ASP A 20 -8.52 -5.02 5.80
N SER A 21 -9.77 -4.91 5.39
CA SER A 21 -10.81 -4.24 6.17
C SER A 21 -11.62 -5.18 7.08
N LEU A 22 -11.41 -6.51 7.00
CA LEU A 22 -12.20 -7.48 7.76
C LEU A 22 -11.97 -7.38 9.27
N VAL A 23 -10.72 -7.22 9.72
CA VAL A 23 -10.40 -7.11 11.14
C VAL A 23 -11.13 -5.89 11.72
N GLY A 24 -11.01 -4.73 11.09
CA GLY A 24 -11.66 -3.50 11.55
C GLY A 24 -13.19 -3.61 11.58
N ALA A 25 -13.79 -4.19 10.54
CA ALA A 25 -15.24 -4.33 10.44
C ALA A 25 -15.82 -5.38 11.43
N GLY A 26 -15.09 -6.48 11.67
CA GLY A 26 -15.57 -7.58 12.51
C GLY A 26 -15.20 -7.45 13.99
N TRP A 27 -14.16 -6.69 14.32
CA TRP A 27 -13.59 -6.64 15.67
C TRP A 27 -14.55 -6.24 16.79
N PRO A 28 -15.52 -5.31 16.58
CA PRO A 28 -16.51 -4.97 17.62
C PRO A 28 -17.34 -6.15 18.11
N VAL A 29 -17.47 -7.19 17.29
CA VAL A 29 -18.15 -8.47 17.68
C VAL A 29 -17.13 -9.51 18.09
N MET A 30 -16.04 -9.68 17.31
CA MET A 30 -15.00 -10.68 17.52
C MET A 30 -14.41 -10.63 18.94
N HIS A 31 -14.07 -9.42 19.44
CA HIS A 31 -13.43 -9.28 20.74
C HIS A 31 -14.32 -9.77 21.89
N LYS A 32 -15.64 -9.64 21.76
CA LYS A 32 -16.63 -10.12 22.74
C LYS A 32 -16.71 -11.63 22.71
N ASP A 33 -16.83 -12.22 21.51
CA ASP A 33 -16.93 -13.66 21.31
C ASP A 33 -15.64 -14.38 21.77
N LEU A 34 -14.47 -13.74 21.56
CA LEU A 34 -13.15 -14.24 21.99
C LEU A 34 -12.83 -13.94 23.45
N GLY A 35 -13.69 -13.19 24.16
CA GLY A 35 -13.50 -12.83 25.58
C GLY A 35 -12.28 -11.95 25.85
N VAL A 36 -11.89 -11.06 24.92
CA VAL A 36 -10.70 -10.21 25.03
C VAL A 36 -11.03 -8.72 25.00
N PRO A 37 -10.18 -7.86 25.59
CA PRO A 37 -10.34 -6.41 25.50
C PRO A 37 -10.37 -5.89 24.06
N LEU A 38 -11.11 -4.81 23.79
CA LEU A 38 -11.19 -4.18 22.49
C LEU A 38 -9.79 -3.80 21.93
N ALA A 39 -8.88 -3.38 22.80
CA ALA A 39 -7.51 -2.99 22.43
C ALA A 39 -6.67 -4.14 21.82
N PHE A 40 -7.09 -5.39 21.97
CA PHE A 40 -6.34 -6.56 21.44
C PHE A 40 -6.37 -6.64 19.90
N ALA A 41 -7.23 -5.86 19.21
CA ALA A 41 -7.12 -5.64 17.78
C ALA A 41 -5.70 -5.20 17.38
N GLY A 42 -5.09 -4.33 18.20
CA GLY A 42 -3.73 -3.85 17.98
C GLY A 42 -2.69 -4.96 17.95
N ILE A 43 -2.86 -6.03 18.76
CA ILE A 43 -1.95 -7.18 18.76
C ILE A 43 -2.02 -7.92 17.42
N VAL A 44 -3.24 -8.21 16.95
CA VAL A 44 -3.45 -8.90 15.67
C VAL A 44 -2.86 -8.09 14.51
N THR A 45 -3.16 -6.79 14.45
CA THR A 45 -2.66 -5.91 13.39
C THR A 45 -1.14 -5.74 13.45
N MET A 46 -0.54 -5.70 14.63
CA MET A 46 0.93 -5.67 14.81
C MET A 46 1.59 -6.97 14.35
N VAL A 47 1.00 -8.14 14.62
CA VAL A 47 1.52 -9.43 14.14
C VAL A 47 1.47 -9.47 12.62
N ILE A 48 0.35 -9.08 12.02
CA ILE A 48 0.19 -8.98 10.56
C ILE A 48 1.24 -8.03 9.98
N ALA A 49 1.34 -6.79 10.50
CA ALA A 49 2.27 -5.78 10.01
C ALA A 49 3.73 -6.24 10.11
N SER A 50 4.12 -6.89 11.22
CA SER A 50 5.45 -7.45 11.40
C SER A 50 5.77 -8.51 10.33
N GLY A 51 4.85 -9.44 10.09
CA GLY A 51 4.97 -10.45 9.03
C GLY A 51 5.10 -9.81 7.64
N THR A 52 4.28 -8.79 7.37
CA THR A 52 4.27 -8.06 6.11
C THR A 52 5.59 -7.33 5.87
N ILE A 53 6.14 -6.65 6.88
CA ILE A 53 7.44 -5.99 6.82
C ILE A 53 8.55 -7.01 6.52
N LEU A 54 8.58 -8.11 7.27
CA LEU A 54 9.61 -9.15 7.11
C LEU A 54 9.57 -9.78 5.71
N SER A 55 8.39 -10.11 5.21
CA SER A 55 8.23 -10.73 3.89
C SER A 55 8.50 -9.77 2.74
N SER A 56 8.17 -8.48 2.89
CA SER A 56 8.52 -7.44 1.93
C SER A 56 10.04 -7.28 1.80
N LEU A 57 10.76 -7.28 2.91
CA LEU A 57 12.23 -7.25 2.92
C LEU A 57 12.85 -8.51 2.30
N ALA A 58 12.19 -9.65 2.39
CA ALA A 58 12.63 -10.92 1.79
C ALA A 58 12.22 -11.06 0.31
N SER A 59 11.38 -10.16 -0.21
CA SER A 59 10.72 -10.30 -1.52
C SER A 59 11.70 -10.41 -2.69
N ASP A 60 12.84 -9.71 -2.66
CA ASP A 60 13.88 -9.79 -3.69
C ASP A 60 14.44 -11.22 -3.80
N ARG A 61 14.80 -11.84 -2.67
CA ARG A 61 15.31 -13.21 -2.64
C ARG A 61 14.26 -14.23 -3.13
N LEU A 62 13.02 -14.04 -2.67
CA LEU A 62 11.90 -14.92 -3.03
C LEU A 62 11.59 -14.82 -4.53
N THR A 63 11.51 -13.60 -5.06
CA THR A 63 11.15 -13.35 -6.47
C THR A 63 12.26 -13.81 -7.42
N ARG A 64 13.54 -13.60 -7.08
CA ARG A 64 14.67 -14.13 -7.88
C ARG A 64 14.68 -15.64 -7.91
N ARG A 65 14.43 -16.29 -6.76
CA ARG A 65 14.49 -17.76 -6.66
C ARG A 65 13.29 -18.47 -7.29
N PHE A 66 12.08 -17.92 -7.12
CA PHE A 66 10.82 -18.61 -7.45
C PHE A 66 10.05 -17.92 -8.58
N GLY A 67 10.40 -16.69 -8.95
CA GLY A 67 9.66 -15.86 -9.89
C GLY A 67 8.41 -15.22 -9.28
N ALA A 68 8.00 -14.07 -9.83
CA ALA A 68 6.86 -13.29 -9.32
C ALA A 68 5.55 -14.11 -9.33
N GLY A 69 5.30 -14.93 -10.33
CA GLY A 69 4.07 -15.73 -10.42
C GLY A 69 3.91 -16.74 -9.29
N LEU A 70 4.98 -17.50 -8.95
CA LEU A 70 4.90 -18.48 -7.85
C LEU A 70 4.84 -17.76 -6.49
N VAL A 71 5.59 -16.68 -6.30
CA VAL A 71 5.50 -15.86 -5.10
C VAL A 71 4.06 -15.36 -4.91
N THR A 72 3.42 -14.84 -5.96
CA THR A 72 2.01 -14.41 -5.92
C THR A 72 1.08 -15.56 -5.53
N ALA A 73 1.17 -16.70 -6.18
CA ALA A 73 0.28 -17.83 -5.91
C ALA A 73 0.44 -18.40 -4.48
N THR A 74 1.68 -18.56 -4.00
CA THR A 74 1.94 -19.05 -2.63
C THR A 74 1.51 -18.03 -1.58
N SER A 75 1.74 -16.76 -1.80
CA SER A 75 1.34 -15.68 -0.89
C SER A 75 -0.17 -15.58 -0.74
N VAL A 76 -0.92 -15.60 -1.85
CA VAL A 76 -2.40 -15.62 -1.81
C VAL A 76 -2.90 -16.91 -1.15
N GLY A 77 -2.23 -18.05 -1.37
CA GLY A 77 -2.53 -19.30 -0.66
C GLY A 77 -2.31 -19.21 0.86
N MET A 78 -1.26 -18.52 1.30
CA MET A 78 -1.00 -18.29 2.73
C MET A 78 -2.07 -17.39 3.36
N THR A 79 -2.48 -16.32 2.68
CA THR A 79 -3.57 -15.47 3.16
C THR A 79 -4.91 -16.22 3.15
N ALA A 80 -5.19 -17.05 2.14
CA ALA A 80 -6.37 -17.89 2.10
C ALA A 80 -6.41 -18.86 3.31
N ALA A 81 -5.30 -19.56 3.57
CA ALA A 81 -5.19 -20.46 4.73
C ALA A 81 -5.39 -19.73 6.06
N ALA A 82 -4.80 -18.52 6.17
CA ALA A 82 -4.96 -17.69 7.36
C ALA A 82 -6.41 -17.27 7.59
N LEU A 83 -7.14 -16.85 6.54
CA LEU A 83 -8.54 -16.45 6.65
C LEU A 83 -9.45 -17.64 7.01
N ILE A 84 -9.20 -18.80 6.43
CA ILE A 84 -9.90 -20.03 6.85
C ILE A 84 -9.56 -20.36 8.30
N GLY A 85 -8.28 -20.23 8.69
CA GLY A 85 -7.85 -20.40 10.09
C GLY A 85 -8.55 -19.44 11.03
N PHE A 86 -8.69 -18.15 10.67
CA PHE A 86 -9.48 -17.19 11.46
C PHE A 86 -10.92 -17.64 11.60
N SER A 87 -11.55 -18.14 10.54
CA SER A 87 -12.95 -18.61 10.56
C SER A 87 -13.18 -19.83 11.46
N LEU A 88 -12.14 -20.58 11.77
CA LEU A 88 -12.17 -21.78 12.61
C LEU A 88 -11.66 -21.52 14.04
N SER A 89 -11.24 -20.28 14.32
CA SER A 89 -10.66 -19.91 15.62
C SER A 89 -11.77 -19.58 16.62
N ASP A 90 -11.72 -20.19 17.78
CA ASP A 90 -12.58 -19.93 18.94
C ASP A 90 -11.82 -19.24 20.10
N GLN A 91 -10.52 -19.07 19.97
CA GLN A 91 -9.65 -18.45 20.97
C GLN A 91 -8.74 -17.40 20.34
N PHE A 92 -8.42 -16.37 21.10
CA PHE A 92 -7.61 -15.23 20.62
C PHE A 92 -6.20 -15.62 20.17
N TRP A 93 -5.54 -16.54 20.87
CA TRP A 93 -4.20 -16.99 20.47
C TRP A 93 -4.16 -17.67 19.10
N MET A 94 -5.26 -18.34 18.71
CA MET A 94 -5.38 -18.94 17.36
C MET A 94 -5.44 -17.85 16.28
N ILE A 95 -6.16 -16.76 16.53
CA ILE A 95 -6.17 -15.58 15.64
C ILE A 95 -4.74 -15.04 15.49
N CYS A 96 -3.99 -14.87 16.60
CA CYS A 96 -2.59 -14.41 16.55
C CYS A 96 -1.69 -15.39 15.76
N LEU A 97 -1.89 -16.70 15.90
CA LEU A 97 -1.12 -17.70 15.16
C LEU A 97 -1.38 -17.61 13.66
N TRP A 98 -2.64 -17.49 13.24
CA TRP A 98 -3.01 -17.35 11.83
C TRP A 98 -2.68 -15.96 11.25
N ALA A 99 -2.52 -14.94 12.08
CA ALA A 99 -2.04 -13.62 11.66
C ALA A 99 -0.60 -13.66 11.10
N ILE A 100 0.21 -14.64 11.51
CA ILE A 100 1.59 -14.81 11.02
C ILE A 100 1.60 -15.15 9.50
N PRO A 101 1.02 -16.28 9.04
CA PRO A 101 0.98 -16.58 7.62
C PRO A 101 0.21 -15.53 6.81
N TYR A 102 -0.79 -14.85 7.39
CA TYR A 102 -1.45 -13.72 6.76
C TYR A 102 -0.45 -12.61 6.41
N GLY A 103 0.28 -12.09 7.40
CA GLY A 103 1.24 -11.01 7.18
C GLY A 103 2.38 -11.41 6.24
N LEU A 104 2.95 -12.61 6.41
CA LEU A 104 4.00 -13.12 5.53
C LEU A 104 3.53 -13.23 4.07
N GLY A 105 2.30 -13.66 3.84
CA GLY A 105 1.71 -13.70 2.50
C GLY A 105 1.50 -12.31 1.92
N ALA A 106 0.92 -11.38 2.67
CA ALA A 106 0.56 -10.04 2.19
C ALA A 106 1.77 -9.25 1.67
N GLY A 107 2.87 -9.19 2.42
CA GLY A 107 4.02 -8.34 2.06
C GLY A 107 4.82 -8.82 0.85
N ALA A 108 5.02 -10.15 0.72
CA ALA A 108 5.80 -10.68 -0.38
C ALA A 108 5.10 -10.48 -1.74
N VAL A 109 3.79 -10.70 -1.81
CA VAL A 109 3.02 -10.51 -3.05
C VAL A 109 2.92 -9.04 -3.42
N ASP A 110 2.71 -8.16 -2.45
CA ASP A 110 2.62 -6.72 -2.69
C ASP A 110 3.91 -6.21 -3.33
N ALA A 111 5.07 -6.47 -2.72
CA ALA A 111 6.36 -6.08 -3.28
C ALA A 111 6.64 -6.71 -4.66
N ALA A 112 6.32 -7.99 -4.86
CA ALA A 112 6.58 -8.70 -6.12
C ALA A 112 5.73 -8.15 -7.27
N LEU A 113 4.43 -7.96 -7.06
CA LEU A 113 3.53 -7.46 -8.10
C LEU A 113 3.76 -5.99 -8.41
N ASN A 114 4.02 -5.15 -7.39
CA ASN A 114 4.40 -3.75 -7.59
C ASN A 114 5.65 -3.63 -8.46
N ASN A 115 6.71 -4.39 -8.15
CA ASN A 115 7.91 -4.41 -8.99
C ASN A 115 7.63 -4.93 -10.39
N TYR A 116 6.86 -6.00 -10.52
CA TYR A 116 6.53 -6.56 -11.84
C TYR A 116 5.80 -5.54 -12.72
N VAL A 117 4.83 -4.81 -12.15
CA VAL A 117 4.11 -3.76 -12.88
C VAL A 117 5.02 -2.57 -13.18
N ALA A 118 5.85 -2.13 -12.24
CA ALA A 118 6.79 -1.03 -12.44
C ALA A 118 7.82 -1.31 -13.56
N LEU A 119 8.24 -2.58 -13.71
CA LEU A 119 9.21 -2.98 -14.73
C LEU A 119 8.60 -3.16 -16.12
N HIS A 120 7.31 -3.51 -16.20
CA HIS A 120 6.75 -4.07 -17.43
C HIS A 120 5.53 -3.35 -17.98
N TYR A 121 4.97 -2.40 -17.23
CA TYR A 121 3.76 -1.68 -17.62
C TYR A 121 3.91 -0.17 -17.39
N ALA A 122 3.07 0.62 -18.04
CA ALA A 122 3.06 2.08 -17.92
C ALA A 122 2.46 2.54 -16.58
N ALA A 123 2.73 3.80 -16.20
CA ALA A 123 2.31 4.42 -14.93
C ALA A 123 0.79 4.32 -14.66
N ARG A 124 -0.04 4.39 -15.73
CA ARG A 124 -1.50 4.19 -15.64
C ARG A 124 -1.88 2.86 -15.00
N HIS A 125 -1.16 1.79 -15.32
CA HIS A 125 -1.47 0.46 -14.80
C HIS A 125 -1.11 0.33 -13.33
N MET A 126 -0.09 1.04 -12.86
CA MET A 126 0.22 1.12 -11.43
C MET A 126 -0.91 1.81 -10.65
N ASN A 127 -1.45 2.92 -11.18
CA ASN A 127 -2.58 3.62 -10.56
C ASN A 127 -3.84 2.73 -10.51
N TRP A 128 -4.16 2.06 -11.62
CA TRP A 128 -5.31 1.13 -11.65
C TRP A 128 -5.12 -0.08 -10.76
N LEU A 129 -3.91 -0.61 -10.63
CA LEU A 129 -3.57 -1.70 -9.72
C LEU A 129 -4.01 -1.37 -8.28
N HIS A 130 -3.61 -0.19 -7.79
CA HIS A 130 -3.99 0.27 -6.45
C HIS A 130 -5.47 0.68 -6.32
N SER A 131 -6.13 1.07 -7.41
CA SER A 131 -7.59 1.23 -7.42
C SER A 131 -8.30 -0.10 -7.23
N PHE A 132 -7.84 -1.18 -7.86
CA PHE A 132 -8.40 -2.52 -7.68
C PHE A 132 -8.21 -3.05 -6.26
N TRP A 133 -7.08 -2.74 -5.60
CA TRP A 133 -6.94 -2.99 -4.16
C TRP A 133 -8.03 -2.26 -3.35
N GLY A 134 -8.25 -0.98 -3.64
CA GLY A 134 -9.29 -0.17 -2.98
C GLY A 134 -10.71 -0.73 -3.19
N VAL A 135 -11.00 -1.30 -4.36
CA VAL A 135 -12.27 -2.02 -4.62
C VAL A 135 -12.40 -3.22 -3.68
N GLY A 136 -11.36 -4.04 -3.55
CA GLY A 136 -11.34 -5.18 -2.62
C GLY A 136 -11.58 -4.74 -1.17
N ALA A 137 -10.84 -3.74 -0.71
CA ALA A 137 -10.96 -3.20 0.64
C ALA A 137 -12.36 -2.61 0.94
N SER A 138 -13.02 -2.07 -0.09
CA SER A 138 -14.38 -1.52 0.03
C SER A 138 -15.46 -2.59 0.08
N ILE A 139 -15.26 -3.75 -0.54
CA ILE A 139 -16.25 -4.85 -0.59
C ILE A 139 -16.31 -5.60 0.73
N SER A 140 -15.19 -5.82 1.40
CA SER A 140 -15.12 -6.72 2.56
C SER A 140 -15.97 -6.29 3.77
N PRO A 141 -16.14 -4.99 4.11
CA PRO A 141 -17.08 -4.59 5.16
C PRO A 141 -18.53 -4.98 4.86
N PHE A 142 -18.94 -4.98 3.59
CA PHE A 142 -20.29 -5.44 3.21
C PHE A 142 -20.44 -6.95 3.40
N ILE A 143 -19.40 -7.73 3.07
CA ILE A 143 -19.38 -9.19 3.34
C ILE A 143 -19.49 -9.42 4.85
N MET A 144 -18.75 -8.68 5.67
CA MET A 144 -18.80 -8.76 7.14
C MET A 144 -20.20 -8.38 7.65
N SER A 145 -20.75 -7.27 7.19
CA SER A 145 -22.09 -6.81 7.57
C SER A 145 -23.16 -7.86 7.23
N TYR A 146 -23.11 -8.41 6.02
CA TYR A 146 -24.03 -9.48 5.62
C TYR A 146 -23.88 -10.72 6.50
N ALA A 147 -22.67 -11.17 6.78
CA ALA A 147 -22.44 -12.34 7.60
C ALA A 147 -22.95 -12.15 9.05
N LEU A 148 -22.76 -10.96 9.61
CA LEU A 148 -23.25 -10.62 10.96
C LEU A 148 -24.79 -10.58 11.01
N THR A 149 -25.43 -9.98 10.01
CA THR A 149 -26.91 -9.83 9.97
C THR A 149 -27.63 -11.12 9.59
N SER A 150 -26.98 -12.01 8.81
CA SER A 150 -27.55 -13.31 8.42
C SER A 150 -27.34 -14.43 9.46
N GLY A 151 -26.76 -14.12 10.63
CA GLY A 151 -26.51 -15.10 11.69
C GLY A 151 -25.30 -16.01 11.45
N GLN A 152 -24.49 -15.79 10.39
CA GLN A 152 -23.27 -16.55 10.14
C GLN A 152 -22.10 -16.12 11.04
N GLY A 153 -22.23 -14.97 11.71
CA GLY A 153 -21.21 -14.39 12.55
C GLY A 153 -19.98 -13.88 11.76
N TRP A 154 -19.02 -13.32 12.45
CA TRP A 154 -17.77 -12.86 11.85
C TRP A 154 -16.95 -14.03 11.22
N SER A 155 -17.02 -15.23 11.78
CA SER A 155 -16.39 -16.43 11.23
C SER A 155 -16.89 -16.76 9.82
N GLY A 156 -18.19 -16.53 9.56
CA GLY A 156 -18.79 -16.67 8.22
C GLY A 156 -18.19 -15.71 7.20
N ALA A 157 -17.93 -14.47 7.59
CA ALA A 157 -17.29 -13.49 6.69
C ALA A 157 -15.84 -13.92 6.34
N TYR A 158 -15.05 -14.32 7.33
CA TYR A 158 -13.69 -14.82 7.10
C TYR A 158 -13.67 -16.08 6.23
N ARG A 159 -14.61 -17.00 6.46
CA ARG A 159 -14.76 -18.20 5.63
C ARG A 159 -15.10 -17.85 4.19
N THR A 160 -16.02 -16.92 3.97
CA THR A 160 -16.42 -16.48 2.62
C THR A 160 -15.24 -15.88 1.87
N VAL A 161 -14.53 -14.92 2.47
CA VAL A 161 -13.36 -14.29 1.84
C VAL A 161 -12.23 -15.30 1.67
N GLY A 162 -12.01 -16.18 2.65
CA GLY A 162 -11.03 -17.26 2.57
C GLY A 162 -11.30 -18.21 1.40
N LEU A 163 -12.55 -18.61 1.16
CA LEU A 163 -12.93 -19.43 0.02
C LEU A 163 -12.73 -18.72 -1.32
N ILE A 164 -13.04 -17.43 -1.41
CA ILE A 164 -12.73 -16.61 -2.59
C ILE A 164 -11.21 -16.63 -2.86
N GLN A 165 -10.40 -16.47 -1.81
CA GLN A 165 -8.93 -16.53 -1.91
C GLN A 165 -8.42 -17.91 -2.32
N VAL A 166 -9.05 -19.00 -1.86
CA VAL A 166 -8.72 -20.37 -2.29
C VAL A 166 -8.97 -20.54 -3.78
N VAL A 167 -10.14 -20.12 -4.28
CA VAL A 167 -10.47 -20.18 -5.71
C VAL A 167 -9.44 -19.37 -6.52
N LEU A 168 -9.10 -18.18 -6.04
CA LEU A 168 -8.10 -17.35 -6.71
C LEU A 168 -6.70 -18.00 -6.67
N THR A 169 -6.32 -18.61 -5.54
CA THR A 169 -5.04 -19.34 -5.45
C THR A 169 -4.95 -20.46 -6.51
N VAL A 170 -6.03 -21.23 -6.67
CA VAL A 170 -6.12 -22.26 -7.72
C VAL A 170 -5.97 -21.64 -9.12
N ALA A 171 -6.66 -20.53 -9.38
CA ALA A 171 -6.56 -19.82 -10.65
C ALA A 171 -5.13 -19.29 -10.89
N LEU A 172 -4.47 -18.72 -9.86
CA LEU A 172 -3.08 -18.24 -9.95
C LEU A 172 -2.11 -19.39 -10.23
N VAL A 173 -2.26 -20.53 -9.58
CA VAL A 173 -1.46 -21.75 -9.87
C VAL A 173 -1.67 -22.24 -11.30
N ALA A 174 -2.92 -22.30 -11.76
CA ALA A 174 -3.26 -22.69 -13.13
C ALA A 174 -2.66 -21.74 -14.18
N THR A 175 -2.45 -20.46 -13.83
CA THR A 175 -1.89 -19.45 -14.75
C THR A 175 -0.36 -19.32 -14.68
N LEU A 176 0.35 -20.10 -13.86
CA LEU A 176 1.82 -20.08 -13.80
C LEU A 176 2.50 -20.28 -15.17
N PRO A 177 2.01 -21.16 -16.09
CA PRO A 177 2.57 -21.26 -17.43
C PRO A 177 2.49 -19.96 -18.24
N LEU A 178 1.48 -19.10 -17.99
CA LEU A 178 1.35 -17.81 -18.67
C LEU A 178 2.46 -16.84 -18.26
N TRP A 179 2.83 -16.82 -16.97
CA TRP A 179 3.95 -16.02 -16.48
C TRP A 179 5.26 -16.42 -17.17
N ARG A 180 5.54 -17.72 -17.26
CA ARG A 180 6.74 -18.24 -17.94
C ARG A 180 6.77 -17.86 -19.41
N ARG A 181 5.64 -17.98 -20.13
CA ARG A 181 5.52 -17.60 -21.54
C ARG A 181 5.72 -16.11 -21.77
N VAL A 182 5.11 -15.27 -20.93
CA VAL A 182 5.27 -13.79 -21.04
C VAL A 182 6.71 -13.39 -20.78
N ASN A 183 7.37 -13.98 -19.77
CA ASN A 183 8.77 -13.69 -19.48
C ASN A 183 9.70 -14.18 -20.61
N ALA A 184 9.45 -15.33 -21.20
CA ALA A 184 10.22 -15.84 -22.34
C ALA A 184 10.08 -14.97 -23.60
N LEU A 185 8.90 -14.40 -23.85
CA LEU A 185 8.69 -13.48 -24.98
C LEU A 185 9.37 -12.09 -24.79
N ARG A 186 9.69 -11.74 -23.56
CA ARG A 186 10.42 -10.50 -23.23
C ARG A 186 11.94 -10.68 -23.24
N ALA A 187 12.43 -11.91 -23.18
CA ALA A 187 13.85 -12.22 -23.19
C ALA A 187 14.58 -11.89 -24.53
N PRO A 188 13.96 -11.98 -25.74
CA PRO A 188 14.62 -11.62 -27.00
C PRO A 188 15.02 -10.16 -27.13
N ASP A 189 14.27 -9.22 -26.51
CA ASP A 189 14.61 -7.79 -26.55
C ASP A 189 15.86 -7.44 -25.73
N ALA A 190 16.34 -8.39 -24.90
CA ALA A 190 17.61 -8.27 -24.17
C ALA A 190 18.83 -8.82 -24.96
N ALA A 191 18.63 -9.54 -26.06
CA ALA A 191 19.70 -10.15 -26.86
C ALA A 191 20.43 -9.14 -27.76
N ASP A 192 19.83 -8.00 -28.09
CA ASP A 192 20.44 -6.90 -28.83
C ASP A 192 21.14 -5.85 -27.93
N ALA A 193 20.96 -5.95 -26.61
CA ALA A 193 21.75 -5.18 -25.67
C ALA A 193 23.08 -5.91 -25.42
N THR A 194 24.21 -5.17 -25.47
CA THR A 194 25.54 -5.65 -25.03
C THR A 194 25.39 -6.53 -23.80
N PRO A 195 26.13 -7.67 -23.71
CA PRO A 195 25.94 -8.63 -22.62
C PRO A 195 26.29 -7.96 -21.27
N GLU A 196 25.31 -7.32 -20.65
CA GLU A 196 25.34 -7.08 -19.22
C GLU A 196 25.11 -8.43 -18.53
N PRO A 197 25.85 -8.75 -17.45
CA PRO A 197 25.67 -9.99 -16.71
C PRO A 197 24.17 -10.15 -16.39
N ALA A 198 23.59 -11.29 -16.78
CA ALA A 198 22.19 -11.58 -16.57
C ALA A 198 21.84 -11.28 -15.11
N ALA A 199 20.80 -10.46 -14.88
CA ALA A 199 20.39 -10.02 -13.53
C ALA A 199 20.08 -11.20 -12.57
N ASP A 200 19.96 -12.40 -13.11
CA ASP A 200 19.75 -13.65 -12.35
C ASP A 200 21.02 -14.13 -11.60
N ASP A 201 22.23 -13.75 -12.02
CA ASP A 201 23.49 -14.18 -11.38
C ASP A 201 24.03 -13.20 -10.33
N ALA A 202 23.44 -11.98 -10.24
CA ALA A 202 23.85 -11.02 -9.23
C ALA A 202 23.30 -11.43 -7.85
N ALA A 203 24.19 -11.50 -6.84
CA ALA A 203 23.80 -11.80 -5.46
C ALA A 203 22.71 -10.83 -4.99
N PRO A 204 21.70 -11.31 -4.21
CA PRO A 204 20.62 -10.47 -3.69
C PRO A 204 21.18 -9.22 -3.02
N LEU A 205 20.60 -8.05 -3.33
CA LEU A 205 21.02 -6.79 -2.72
C LEU A 205 20.72 -6.83 -1.22
N SER A 206 21.75 -6.73 -0.39
CA SER A 206 21.55 -6.67 1.06
C SER A 206 20.91 -5.35 1.47
N LEU A 207 20.08 -5.34 2.53
CA LEU A 207 19.46 -4.13 3.05
C LEU A 207 20.49 -3.01 3.30
N ALA A 208 21.64 -3.35 3.88
CA ALA A 208 22.72 -2.38 4.12
C ALA A 208 23.29 -1.77 2.84
N ARG A 209 23.38 -2.54 1.75
CA ARG A 209 23.79 -2.02 0.44
C ARG A 209 22.68 -1.17 -0.18
N ALA A 210 21.43 -1.61 -0.13
CA ALA A 210 20.30 -0.85 -0.63
C ALA A 210 20.23 0.56 0.01
N LEU A 211 20.36 0.64 1.33
CA LEU A 211 20.34 1.91 2.07
C LEU A 211 21.50 2.86 1.73
N ARG A 212 22.61 2.33 1.17
CA ARG A 212 23.76 3.15 0.73
C ARG A 212 23.62 3.69 -0.69
N ILE A 213 22.66 3.21 -1.47
CA ILE A 213 22.40 3.72 -2.82
C ILE A 213 21.91 5.17 -2.70
N PRO A 214 22.56 6.12 -3.41
CA PRO A 214 22.16 7.53 -3.39
C PRO A 214 20.69 7.69 -3.82
N GLY A 215 19.89 8.42 -3.02
CA GLY A 215 18.47 8.64 -3.27
C GLY A 215 17.55 7.62 -2.58
N VAL A 216 18.04 6.47 -2.10
CA VAL A 216 17.17 5.48 -1.41
C VAL A 216 16.64 6.04 -0.09
N ALA A 217 17.48 6.63 0.76
CA ALA A 217 17.01 7.21 2.03
C ALA A 217 15.91 8.29 1.82
N PRO A 218 16.07 9.28 0.92
CA PRO A 218 14.99 10.21 0.59
C PRO A 218 13.69 9.56 0.15
N VAL A 219 13.72 8.56 -0.73
CA VAL A 219 12.48 7.91 -1.19
C VAL A 219 11.81 7.12 -0.08
N LEU A 220 12.57 6.46 0.79
CA LEU A 220 12.01 5.73 1.94
C LEU A 220 11.32 6.69 2.92
N VAL A 221 11.94 7.84 3.22
CA VAL A 221 11.33 8.85 4.10
C VAL A 221 10.10 9.47 3.45
N ALA A 222 10.12 9.75 2.14
CA ALA A 222 8.95 10.27 1.42
C ALA A 222 7.80 9.28 1.45
N PHE A 223 8.08 8.00 1.25
CA PHE A 223 7.07 6.95 1.22
C PHE A 223 6.50 6.64 2.61
N PHE A 224 7.38 6.58 3.62
CA PHE A 224 6.97 6.53 5.03
C PHE A 224 6.03 7.69 5.39
N ALA A 225 6.43 8.93 5.06
CA ALA A 225 5.65 10.12 5.37
C ALA A 225 4.27 10.09 4.71
N TYR A 226 4.20 9.64 3.45
CA TYR A 226 2.95 9.46 2.74
C TYR A 226 2.03 8.44 3.44
N CYS A 227 2.53 7.22 3.70
CA CYS A 227 1.72 6.15 4.30
C CYS A 227 1.31 6.49 5.75
N ALA A 228 2.20 7.14 6.50
CA ALA A 228 1.91 7.67 7.83
C ALA A 228 0.76 8.70 7.80
N LEU A 229 0.81 9.62 6.83
CA LEU A 229 -0.21 10.64 6.63
C LEU A 229 -1.56 10.04 6.24
N GLU A 230 -1.58 9.20 5.19
CA GLU A 230 -2.81 8.59 4.67
C GLU A 230 -3.52 7.80 5.77
N THR A 231 -2.80 6.92 6.46
CA THR A 231 -3.40 6.06 7.50
C THR A 231 -3.82 6.86 8.73
N THR A 232 -3.04 7.89 9.14
CA THR A 232 -3.44 8.76 10.24
C THR A 232 -4.70 9.55 9.90
N ALA A 233 -4.81 10.05 8.66
CA ALA A 233 -6.02 10.73 8.21
C ALA A 233 -7.23 9.79 8.23
N MET A 234 -7.09 8.56 7.72
CA MET A 234 -8.17 7.55 7.74
C MET A 234 -8.67 7.24 9.15
N VAL A 235 -7.78 7.16 10.13
CA VAL A 235 -8.12 6.78 11.51
C VAL A 235 -8.68 7.95 12.30
N TRP A 236 -8.13 9.16 12.14
CA TRP A 236 -8.35 10.27 13.07
C TRP A 236 -9.20 11.41 12.51
N ALA A 237 -9.50 11.46 11.19
CA ALA A 237 -10.23 12.58 10.60
C ALA A 237 -11.62 12.78 11.23
N SER A 238 -12.39 11.70 11.40
CA SER A 238 -13.72 11.79 12.01
C SER A 238 -13.65 12.25 13.46
N THR A 239 -12.70 11.71 14.24
CA THR A 239 -12.49 12.13 15.64
C THR A 239 -12.16 13.62 15.72
N TYR A 240 -11.23 14.10 14.89
CA TYR A 240 -10.88 15.53 14.84
C TYR A 240 -12.09 16.41 14.51
N LEU A 241 -12.88 16.06 13.51
CA LEU A 241 -14.07 16.83 13.13
C LEU A 241 -15.10 16.90 14.24
N VAL A 242 -15.32 15.81 14.98
CA VAL A 242 -16.27 15.77 16.09
C VAL A 242 -15.75 16.56 17.29
N THR A 243 -14.48 16.34 17.68
CA THR A 243 -13.94 16.89 18.93
C THR A 243 -13.53 18.36 18.83
N GLU A 244 -12.94 18.78 17.71
CA GLU A 244 -12.38 20.12 17.55
C GLU A 244 -13.27 21.06 16.74
N ARG A 245 -14.12 20.49 15.86
CA ARG A 245 -14.99 21.27 14.98
C ARG A 245 -16.46 21.18 15.36
N ALA A 246 -16.80 20.37 16.37
CA ALA A 246 -18.18 20.08 16.77
C ALA A 246 -19.10 19.65 15.62
N VAL A 247 -18.51 19.05 14.56
CA VAL A 247 -19.26 18.49 13.43
C VAL A 247 -20.07 17.30 13.91
N GLU A 248 -21.30 17.20 13.44
CA GLU A 248 -22.18 16.08 13.78
C GLU A 248 -21.53 14.75 13.39
N PRO A 249 -21.54 13.70 14.26
CA PRO A 249 -20.79 12.46 14.05
C PRO A 249 -21.06 11.74 12.73
N ALA A 250 -22.31 11.71 12.25
CA ALA A 250 -22.65 11.09 10.96
C ALA A 250 -22.03 11.86 9.78
N THR A 251 -22.05 13.19 9.84
CA THR A 251 -21.41 14.06 8.86
C THR A 251 -19.88 13.88 8.88
N ALA A 252 -19.27 13.84 10.07
CA ALA A 252 -17.84 13.60 10.22
C ALA A 252 -17.40 12.25 9.64
N ALA A 253 -18.16 11.18 9.90
CA ALA A 253 -17.91 9.86 9.33
C ALA A 253 -18.08 9.83 7.80
N ALA A 254 -19.09 10.56 7.26
CA ALA A 254 -19.30 10.66 5.82
C ALA A 254 -18.09 11.33 5.13
N PHE A 255 -17.55 12.42 5.68
CA PHE A 255 -16.39 13.10 5.09
C PHE A 255 -15.08 12.33 5.26
N ALA A 256 -14.91 11.58 6.36
CA ALA A 256 -13.81 10.61 6.49
C ALA A 256 -13.88 9.52 5.40
N SER A 257 -15.10 9.07 5.07
CA SER A 257 -15.33 8.13 3.96
C SER A 257 -15.06 8.77 2.60
N LEU A 258 -15.38 10.05 2.41
CA LEU A 258 -15.07 10.80 1.18
C LEU A 258 -13.56 10.98 1.00
N PHE A 259 -12.77 11.11 2.07
CA PHE A 259 -11.32 11.08 1.98
C PHE A 259 -10.83 9.77 1.32
N LEU A 260 -11.29 8.63 1.82
CA LEU A 260 -10.93 7.32 1.27
C LEU A 260 -11.44 7.11 -0.17
N LEU A 261 -12.65 7.58 -0.45
CA LEU A 261 -13.20 7.58 -1.82
C LEU A 261 -12.36 8.47 -2.75
N GLY A 262 -11.89 9.62 -2.25
CA GLY A 262 -10.96 10.50 -2.95
C GLY A 262 -9.64 9.81 -3.28
N VAL A 263 -9.07 9.05 -2.35
CA VAL A 263 -7.86 8.25 -2.58
C VAL A 263 -8.10 7.18 -3.66
N THR A 264 -9.14 6.37 -3.50
CA THR A 264 -9.41 5.23 -4.41
C THR A 264 -9.87 5.71 -5.80
N GLY A 265 -10.85 6.61 -5.85
CA GLY A 265 -11.36 7.19 -7.09
C GLY A 265 -10.32 8.06 -7.79
N GLY A 266 -9.55 8.81 -7.00
CA GLY A 266 -8.43 9.61 -7.50
C GLY A 266 -7.33 8.76 -8.15
N ARG A 267 -7.00 7.57 -7.60
CA ARG A 267 -6.08 6.60 -8.24
C ARG A 267 -6.61 6.13 -9.58
N PHE A 268 -7.90 5.83 -9.65
CA PHE A 268 -8.53 5.44 -10.91
C PHE A 268 -8.44 6.56 -11.95
N LEU A 269 -8.79 7.80 -11.58
CA LEU A 269 -8.72 8.97 -12.46
C LEU A 269 -7.28 9.31 -12.85
N ALA A 270 -6.33 9.25 -11.90
CA ALA A 270 -4.91 9.48 -12.15
C ALA A 270 -4.35 8.53 -13.22
N GLY A 271 -4.87 7.28 -13.30
CA GLY A 271 -4.48 6.32 -14.32
C GLY A 271 -4.67 6.84 -15.77
N PHE A 272 -5.66 7.69 -16.04
CA PHE A 272 -5.87 8.24 -17.39
C PHE A 272 -4.85 9.31 -17.79
N VAL A 273 -4.21 9.95 -16.82
CA VAL A 273 -3.30 11.09 -17.07
C VAL A 273 -1.85 10.78 -16.68
N ALA A 274 -1.59 9.68 -15.96
CA ALA A 274 -0.30 9.36 -15.38
C ALA A 274 0.82 9.27 -16.43
N ASP A 275 0.56 8.63 -17.55
CA ASP A 275 1.55 8.46 -18.63
C ASP A 275 1.93 9.79 -19.30
N ARG A 276 1.05 10.81 -19.26
CA ARG A 276 1.29 12.13 -19.85
C ARG A 276 1.99 13.07 -18.88
N ILE A 277 1.62 13.03 -17.60
CA ILE A 277 2.13 13.92 -16.55
C ILE A 277 3.51 13.44 -16.06
N GLY A 278 3.67 12.13 -15.92
CA GLY A 278 4.88 11.50 -15.39
C GLY A 278 4.96 11.51 -13.85
N ASP A 279 5.68 10.52 -13.32
CA ASP A 279 5.72 10.22 -11.88
C ASP A 279 6.19 11.38 -11.02
N ARG A 280 7.25 12.11 -11.44
CA ARG A 280 7.82 13.23 -10.68
C ARG A 280 6.83 14.37 -10.42
N LEU A 281 6.04 14.73 -11.44
CA LEU A 281 5.03 15.78 -11.33
C LEU A 281 3.82 15.28 -10.53
N LEU A 282 3.41 14.03 -10.73
CA LEU A 282 2.32 13.42 -9.96
C LEU A 282 2.64 13.39 -8.45
N ILE A 283 3.85 13.00 -8.06
CA ILE A 283 4.30 13.01 -6.67
C ILE A 283 4.29 14.44 -6.11
N ARG A 284 4.86 15.39 -6.86
CA ARG A 284 4.93 16.79 -6.44
C ARG A 284 3.54 17.40 -6.27
N TRP A 285 2.67 17.24 -7.27
CA TRP A 285 1.30 17.76 -7.22
C TRP A 285 0.49 17.06 -6.13
N GLY A 286 0.66 15.75 -5.97
CA GLY A 286 0.01 14.97 -4.91
C GLY A 286 0.31 15.56 -3.53
N PHE A 287 1.59 15.66 -3.15
CA PHE A 287 1.97 16.24 -1.85
C PHE A 287 1.56 17.70 -1.69
N THR A 288 1.63 18.51 -2.75
CA THR A 288 1.19 19.92 -2.70
C THR A 288 -0.31 20.00 -2.47
N THR A 289 -1.11 19.16 -3.16
CA THR A 289 -2.58 19.11 -3.00
C THR A 289 -2.95 18.60 -1.61
N VAL A 290 -2.24 17.58 -1.09
CA VAL A 290 -2.41 17.12 0.30
C VAL A 290 -2.12 18.27 1.28
N GLY A 291 -0.99 18.97 1.11
CA GLY A 291 -0.62 20.10 1.95
C GLY A 291 -1.68 21.22 1.92
N LEU A 292 -2.21 21.54 0.74
CA LEU A 292 -3.31 22.49 0.60
C LEU A 292 -4.55 22.02 1.36
N GLY A 293 -4.96 20.75 1.18
CA GLY A 293 -6.12 20.18 1.86
C GLY A 293 -5.96 20.19 3.38
N THR A 294 -4.79 19.81 3.89
CA THR A 294 -4.54 19.80 5.36
C THR A 294 -4.46 21.21 5.94
N VAL A 295 -3.95 22.19 5.21
CA VAL A 295 -4.00 23.60 5.60
C VAL A 295 -5.44 24.11 5.63
N MET A 296 -6.29 23.76 4.66
CA MET A 296 -7.72 24.08 4.68
C MET A 296 -8.42 23.50 5.91
N VAL A 297 -8.05 22.27 6.33
CA VAL A 297 -8.55 21.66 7.57
C VAL A 297 -8.10 22.45 8.81
N LEU A 298 -6.90 23.04 8.79
CA LEU A 298 -6.35 23.84 9.90
C LEU A 298 -7.05 25.20 10.06
N LEU A 299 -7.54 25.82 8.97
CA LEU A 299 -8.05 27.19 9.01
C LEU A 299 -9.25 27.33 9.95
N PRO A 300 -9.21 28.27 10.93
CA PRO A 300 -10.31 28.51 11.87
C PRO A 300 -11.37 29.43 11.24
N LEU A 301 -11.93 29.01 10.10
CA LEU A 301 -13.00 29.77 9.45
C LEU A 301 -14.33 29.46 10.14
N GLY A 302 -15.21 30.42 10.21
CA GLY A 302 -16.53 30.32 10.88
C GLY A 302 -17.51 29.34 10.23
N THR A 303 -17.02 28.46 9.33
CA THR A 303 -17.77 27.41 8.66
C THR A 303 -16.91 26.14 8.50
N ASP A 304 -17.51 24.97 8.74
CA ASP A 304 -16.84 23.68 8.59
C ASP A 304 -16.68 23.23 7.12
N VAL A 305 -17.37 23.89 6.20
CA VAL A 305 -17.35 23.54 4.76
C VAL A 305 -15.92 23.51 4.21
N VAL A 306 -15.06 24.46 4.63
CA VAL A 306 -13.67 24.55 4.18
C VAL A 306 -12.84 23.38 4.72
N ALA A 307 -13.03 23.02 5.99
CA ALA A 307 -12.34 21.88 6.59
C ALA A 307 -12.77 20.55 5.95
N LEU A 308 -14.07 20.38 5.72
CA LEU A 308 -14.65 19.22 5.06
C LEU A 308 -14.14 19.07 3.61
N ALA A 309 -14.16 20.19 2.85
CA ALA A 309 -13.59 20.23 1.50
C ALA A 309 -12.08 19.93 1.51
N GLY A 310 -11.36 20.44 2.51
CA GLY A 310 -9.93 20.18 2.72
C GLY A 310 -9.61 18.69 2.86
N LEU A 311 -10.43 17.91 3.57
CA LEU A 311 -10.27 16.47 3.69
C LEU A 311 -10.43 15.77 2.34
N VAL A 312 -11.43 16.13 1.55
CA VAL A 312 -11.65 15.57 0.22
C VAL A 312 -10.47 15.88 -0.71
N ILE A 313 -10.00 17.14 -0.69
CA ILE A 313 -8.84 17.59 -1.45
C ILE A 313 -7.58 16.82 -1.02
N ALA A 314 -7.38 16.63 0.28
CA ALA A 314 -6.26 15.84 0.79
C ALA A 314 -6.32 14.39 0.28
N GLY A 315 -7.51 13.76 0.30
CA GLY A 315 -7.70 12.41 -0.24
C GLY A 315 -7.38 12.30 -1.74
N LEU A 316 -7.85 13.26 -2.54
CA LEU A 316 -7.50 13.33 -3.97
C LEU A 316 -6.00 13.54 -4.19
N GLY A 317 -5.34 14.36 -3.34
CA GLY A 317 -3.90 14.58 -3.40
C GLY A 317 -3.10 13.32 -3.05
N CYS A 318 -3.57 12.50 -2.11
CA CYS A 318 -2.95 11.22 -1.76
C CYS A 318 -2.94 10.23 -2.93
N ALA A 319 -3.93 10.27 -3.79
CA ALA A 319 -4.19 9.27 -4.80
C ALA A 319 -2.98 8.88 -5.68
N PRO A 320 -2.28 9.81 -6.36
CA PRO A 320 -1.21 9.48 -7.29
C PRO A 320 0.14 9.18 -6.61
N ILE A 321 0.33 9.53 -5.31
CA ILE A 321 1.65 9.54 -4.68
C ILE A 321 2.23 8.12 -4.59
N TYR A 322 1.48 7.19 -4.01
CA TYR A 322 1.93 5.81 -3.82
C TYR A 322 2.28 5.12 -5.14
N PRO A 323 1.36 5.08 -6.13
CA PRO A 323 1.64 4.45 -7.41
C PRO A 323 2.85 5.06 -8.14
N ALA A 324 2.98 6.39 -8.11
CA ALA A 324 4.05 7.09 -8.80
C ALA A 324 5.43 6.87 -8.14
N ILE A 325 5.52 6.81 -6.80
CA ILE A 325 6.77 6.49 -6.10
C ILE A 325 7.25 5.10 -6.50
N ILE A 326 6.37 4.10 -6.48
CA ILE A 326 6.74 2.73 -6.83
C ILE A 326 7.09 2.60 -8.31
N HIS A 327 6.26 3.16 -9.20
CA HIS A 327 6.48 3.09 -10.64
C HIS A 327 7.81 3.74 -11.07
N SER A 328 8.22 4.83 -10.40
CA SER A 328 9.49 5.53 -10.69
C SER A 328 10.74 4.77 -10.20
N THR A 329 10.61 3.75 -9.36
CA THR A 329 11.75 3.08 -8.71
C THR A 329 12.73 2.45 -9.71
N PRO A 330 12.31 1.68 -10.73
CA PRO A 330 13.26 1.14 -11.72
C PRO A 330 13.99 2.23 -12.51
N ALA A 331 13.31 3.34 -12.81
CA ALA A 331 13.91 4.46 -13.53
C ALA A 331 14.91 5.24 -12.67
N ASN A 332 14.71 5.29 -11.36
CA ASN A 332 15.59 6.03 -10.43
C ASN A 332 16.81 5.23 -9.99
N PHE A 333 16.72 3.91 -9.86
CA PHE A 333 17.73 3.08 -9.19
C PHE A 333 18.22 1.88 -10.03
N GLY A 334 17.76 1.76 -11.28
CA GLY A 334 18.07 0.61 -12.15
C GLY A 334 17.09 -0.55 -11.97
N ARG A 335 16.89 -1.27 -13.06
CA ARG A 335 15.97 -2.42 -13.11
C ARG A 335 16.41 -3.56 -12.20
N GLU A 336 17.73 -3.76 -12.11
CA GLU A 336 18.42 -4.79 -11.32
C GLU A 336 18.23 -4.61 -9.80
N ASN A 337 18.11 -3.36 -9.33
CA ASN A 337 17.95 -3.00 -7.91
C ASN A 337 16.47 -2.83 -7.51
N SER A 338 15.57 -2.70 -8.49
CA SER A 338 14.20 -2.23 -8.25
C SER A 338 13.41 -3.16 -7.31
N GLN A 339 13.55 -4.48 -7.44
CA GLN A 339 12.85 -5.43 -6.57
C GLN A 339 13.25 -5.29 -5.10
N ALA A 340 14.56 -5.18 -4.85
CA ALA A 340 15.08 -5.03 -3.49
C ALA A 340 14.65 -3.68 -2.89
N ILE A 341 14.74 -2.59 -3.67
CA ILE A 341 14.37 -1.25 -3.20
C ILE A 341 12.86 -1.16 -2.97
N ILE A 342 12.02 -1.72 -3.84
CA ILE A 342 10.57 -1.77 -3.63
C ILE A 342 10.23 -2.56 -2.37
N GLY A 343 10.93 -3.69 -2.11
CA GLY A 343 10.75 -4.44 -0.87
C GLY A 343 11.04 -3.58 0.39
N VAL A 344 12.09 -2.77 0.36
CA VAL A 344 12.43 -1.85 1.46
C VAL A 344 11.44 -0.67 1.53
N GLN A 345 10.98 -0.15 0.40
CA GLN A 345 9.91 0.87 0.34
C GLN A 345 8.62 0.36 0.98
N MET A 346 8.19 -0.86 0.65
CA MET A 346 7.02 -1.48 1.28
C MET A 346 7.20 -1.62 2.79
N ALA A 347 8.36 -2.08 3.25
CA ALA A 347 8.64 -2.16 4.68
C ALA A 347 8.53 -0.77 5.35
N ALA A 348 9.10 0.28 4.74
CA ALA A 348 9.00 1.65 5.25
C ALA A 348 7.54 2.16 5.26
N ALA A 349 6.75 1.83 4.23
CA ALA A 349 5.33 2.14 4.15
C ALA A 349 4.55 1.50 5.30
N TYR A 350 4.74 0.20 5.53
CA TYR A 350 4.07 -0.53 6.62
C TYR A 350 4.49 -0.04 8.01
N VAL A 351 5.76 0.35 8.20
CA VAL A 351 6.19 1.01 9.44
C VAL A 351 5.45 2.34 9.63
N GLY A 352 5.34 3.15 8.58
CA GLY A 352 4.62 4.43 8.62
C GLY A 352 3.13 4.26 8.96
N SER A 353 2.44 3.39 8.24
CA SER A 353 1.00 3.16 8.43
C SER A 353 0.66 2.50 9.77
N THR A 354 1.57 1.68 10.32
CA THR A 354 1.34 1.00 11.60
C THR A 354 1.64 1.90 12.80
N LEU A 355 2.72 2.68 12.75
CA LEU A 355 3.18 3.44 13.90
C LEU A 355 2.61 4.87 13.99
N ALA A 356 2.35 5.52 12.87
CA ALA A 356 1.94 6.93 12.89
C ALA A 356 0.58 7.18 13.54
N PRO A 357 -0.50 6.39 13.30
CA PRO A 357 -1.77 6.62 13.97
C PRO A 357 -1.72 6.48 15.50
N PRO A 358 -1.08 5.45 16.09
CA PRO A 358 -0.88 5.38 17.54
C PRO A 358 -0.01 6.52 18.09
N LEU A 359 1.07 6.89 17.38
CA LEU A 359 1.92 8.02 17.78
C LEU A 359 1.15 9.34 17.79
N PHE A 360 0.29 9.57 16.78
CA PHE A 360 -0.61 10.69 16.80
C PHE A 360 -1.61 10.60 17.96
N GLY A 361 -2.12 9.42 18.29
CA GLY A 361 -2.97 9.19 19.46
C GLY A 361 -2.31 9.62 20.77
N LEU A 362 -1.03 9.29 20.96
CA LEU A 362 -0.24 9.74 22.11
C LEU A 362 -0.05 11.26 22.10
N LEU A 363 0.26 11.83 20.96
CA LEU A 363 0.36 13.29 20.79
C LEU A 363 -0.97 13.98 21.13
N SER A 364 -2.06 13.47 20.57
CA SER A 364 -3.42 13.98 20.79
C SER A 364 -3.83 13.92 22.27
N SER A 365 -3.49 12.85 22.99
CA SER A 365 -3.81 12.72 24.41
C SER A 365 -3.01 13.68 25.31
N GLY A 366 -1.79 14.03 24.92
CA GLY A 366 -0.91 14.92 25.67
C GLY A 366 -1.08 16.43 25.35
N VAL A 367 -1.35 16.75 24.08
CA VAL A 367 -1.35 18.14 23.58
C VAL A 367 -2.73 18.57 23.10
N GLY A 368 -3.53 17.65 22.57
CA GLY A 368 -4.87 17.89 22.04
C GLY A 368 -5.04 17.48 20.58
N THR A 369 -6.28 17.17 20.22
CA THR A 369 -6.67 16.70 18.87
C THR A 369 -6.50 17.78 17.80
N TRP A 370 -6.46 19.08 18.22
CA TRP A 370 -6.21 20.22 17.32
C TRP A 370 -4.90 20.10 16.54
N THR A 371 -3.94 19.31 17.04
CA THR A 371 -2.66 19.05 16.39
C THR A 371 -2.78 18.19 15.11
N PHE A 372 -3.95 17.58 14.85
CA PHE A 372 -4.17 16.70 13.71
C PHE A 372 -3.79 17.30 12.35
N PRO A 373 -4.33 18.44 11.91
CA PRO A 373 -3.97 19.01 10.63
C PRO A 373 -2.50 19.49 10.58
N VAL A 374 -1.92 19.89 11.72
CA VAL A 374 -0.50 20.26 11.81
C VAL A 374 0.38 19.04 11.59
N PHE A 375 0.05 17.90 12.22
CA PHE A 375 0.76 16.63 12.06
C PHE A 375 0.71 16.15 10.60
N LEU A 376 -0.46 16.18 9.96
CA LEU A 376 -0.61 15.82 8.56
C LEU A 376 0.16 16.77 7.63
N THR A 377 0.10 18.08 7.88
CA THR A 377 0.83 19.08 7.09
C THR A 377 2.34 18.85 7.21
N ALA A 378 2.86 18.56 8.40
CA ALA A 378 4.27 18.28 8.61
C ALA A 378 4.72 17.04 7.82
N LEU A 379 3.91 15.96 7.80
CA LEU A 379 4.18 14.79 7.00
C LEU A 379 4.12 15.07 5.49
N ALA A 380 3.16 15.88 5.03
CA ALA A 380 3.06 16.29 3.64
C ALA A 380 4.28 17.10 3.18
N VAL A 381 4.74 18.04 4.00
CA VAL A 381 5.95 18.84 3.76
C VAL A 381 7.20 17.94 3.76
N LEU A 382 7.31 17.04 4.74
CA LEU A 382 8.42 16.07 4.79
C LEU A 382 8.48 15.22 3.53
N GLY A 383 7.34 14.66 3.10
CA GLY A 383 7.24 13.86 1.88
C GLY A 383 7.61 14.65 0.62
N LEU A 384 7.10 15.89 0.52
CA LEU A 384 7.43 16.79 -0.59
C LEU A 384 8.94 17.10 -0.64
N VAL A 385 9.52 17.52 0.49
CA VAL A 385 10.96 17.88 0.57
C VAL A 385 11.82 16.66 0.23
N MET A 386 11.48 15.48 0.75
CA MET A 386 12.27 14.27 0.48
C MET A 386 12.12 13.81 -0.97
N SER A 387 10.94 13.94 -1.57
CA SER A 387 10.75 13.64 -3.00
C SER A 387 11.55 14.59 -3.91
N GLN A 388 11.66 15.89 -3.55
CA GLN A 388 12.50 16.84 -4.30
C GLN A 388 13.99 16.54 -4.10
N ARG A 389 14.42 16.15 -2.89
CA ARG A 389 15.80 15.70 -2.64
C ARG A 389 16.15 14.46 -3.46
N LEU A 390 15.23 13.49 -3.55
CA LEU A 390 15.39 12.34 -4.44
C LEU A 390 15.67 12.78 -5.88
N ASN A 391 14.83 13.65 -6.43
CA ASN A 391 14.99 14.13 -7.80
C ASN A 391 16.35 14.81 -8.02
N ALA A 392 16.77 15.66 -7.08
CA ALA A 392 18.06 16.34 -7.15
C ALA A 392 19.25 15.35 -7.16
N VAL A 393 19.20 14.32 -6.30
CA VAL A 393 20.24 13.28 -6.24
C VAL A 393 20.29 12.46 -7.52
N VAL A 394 19.13 12.03 -8.04
CA VAL A 394 19.06 11.24 -9.29
C VAL A 394 19.58 12.06 -10.48
N ASP A 395 19.22 13.35 -10.57
CA ASP A 395 19.66 14.23 -11.67
C ASP A 395 21.17 14.50 -11.61
N GLN A 396 21.75 14.61 -10.42
CA GLN A 396 23.21 14.75 -10.25
C GLN A 396 23.98 13.51 -10.73
N HIS A 397 23.47 12.31 -10.49
CA HIS A 397 24.15 11.06 -10.92
C HIS A 397 24.03 10.82 -12.42
N ARG A 398 22.97 11.28 -13.08
CA ARG A 398 22.78 11.13 -14.54
C ARG A 398 23.63 12.09 -15.39
N ARG A 399 24.01 13.26 -14.86
CA ARG A 399 24.83 14.27 -15.60
C ARG A 399 26.23 13.78 -16.05
N PRO A 400 27.02 13.06 -15.24
CA PRO A 400 28.32 12.57 -15.65
C PRO A 400 28.27 11.52 -16.78
N GLU A 401 27.21 10.71 -16.85
CA GLU A 401 27.04 9.70 -17.91
C GLU A 401 26.73 10.33 -19.26
N ALA A 402 25.90 11.36 -19.30
CA ALA A 402 25.57 12.10 -20.52
C ALA A 402 26.80 12.82 -21.09
N THR A 403 27.69 13.36 -20.24
CA THR A 403 28.92 14.05 -20.67
C THR A 403 29.98 13.06 -21.20
N ARG A 404 30.01 11.82 -20.72
CA ARG A 404 30.90 10.76 -21.22
C ARG A 404 30.42 10.11 -22.52
N ALA A 405 29.11 10.13 -22.78
CA ALA A 405 28.51 9.58 -24.00
C ALA A 405 28.60 10.53 -25.20
N THR A 406 28.94 11.81 -24.98
CA THR A 406 29.13 12.86 -26.00
C THR A 406 30.60 13.24 -26.22
N ALA A 407 31.55 12.67 -25.50
CA ALA A 407 32.98 12.78 -25.68
C ALA A 407 33.58 11.50 -26.28
#